data_88adf1a20457630a2265112c8a785ca0
#
_entry.id   88adf1a20457630a2265112c8a785ca0
#
_cell.length_a   1.000
_cell.length_b   1.000
_cell.length_c   1.000
_cell.angle_alpha   90.00
_cell.angle_beta   90.00
_cell.angle_gamma   90.00
#
_symmetry.space_group_name_H-M   'P 1'
#
loop_
_entity.id
_entity.type
_entity.pdbx_description
1 polymer ?
#
loop_
_entity_poly.entity_id
_entity_poly.type
_entity_poly.pdbx_seq_one_letter_code
_entity_poly.pdbx_strand_id
1 'polypeptide(L)'
;MAGPEFPPERLSSTLVTPTLTKAELAELLFEKLGLNKRESKDMVEAFFELIYTTLLSGDDVKMSGFGNFNIRRKAPRPGRNPRTGEAIPIKARHVVTFHASHKLKAIVQGDTPAAREEFE
;
A
#
# COMPACT_ATOMS: atom_id res chain seq x y z
N MET A 1 -12.53 1.95 21.72
CA MET A 1 -12.21 1.54 21.31
C MET A 1 -11.92 1.38 20.52
N ALA A 2 -11.83 1.37 20.31
CA ALA A 2 -11.64 1.22 19.73
C ALA A 2 -11.27 0.74 18.78
N GLY A 3 -10.90 0.61 18.64
CA GLY A 3 -10.48 0.27 17.78
C GLY A 3 -10.70 -0.71 17.02
N PRO A 4 -10.55 -0.81 16.30
CA PRO A 4 -10.79 -1.62 15.61
C PRO A 4 -10.25 -2.53 15.53
N GLU A 5 -10.22 -2.68 15.38
CA GLU A 5 -10.38 -3.55 15.25
C GLU A 5 -9.52 -4.55 14.86
N PHE A 6 -8.34 -4.46 14.53
CA PHE A 6 -7.27 -5.39 14.31
C PHE A 6 -6.20 -5.10 15.31
N PRO A 7 -6.37 -5.54 16.54
CA PRO A 7 -5.29 -5.34 17.50
C PRO A 7 -4.05 -6.08 17.01
N PRO A 8 -2.90 -5.55 17.26
CA PRO A 8 -1.64 -6.14 16.77
C PRO A 8 -1.46 -7.59 17.17
N GLU A 9 -1.87 -7.93 18.37
CA GLU A 9 -1.74 -9.31 18.82
C GLU A 9 -2.55 -10.25 17.98
N ARG A 10 -3.73 -9.79 17.59
CA ARG A 10 -4.61 -10.64 16.82
C ARG A 10 -4.03 -10.92 15.45
N LEU A 11 -3.48 -9.91 14.82
CA LEU A 11 -2.82 -10.10 13.54
C LEU A 11 -1.63 -11.03 13.69
N SER A 12 -0.85 -10.83 14.72
CA SER A 12 0.32 -11.66 14.95
C SER A 12 -0.03 -13.12 15.12
N SER A 13 -1.16 -13.40 15.76
CA SER A 13 -1.56 -14.79 15.98
C SER A 13 -2.06 -15.43 14.71
N THR A 14 -2.55 -14.64 13.76
CA THR A 14 -3.09 -15.15 12.51
C THR A 14 -2.01 -15.32 11.45
N LEU A 15 -1.05 -14.41 11.44
CA LEU A 15 -0.05 -14.38 10.38
C LEU A 15 1.18 -15.17 10.77
N VAL A 16 1.69 -15.92 9.80
CA VAL A 16 2.92 -16.68 9.99
C VAL A 16 4.11 -15.72 10.06
N THR A 17 4.07 -14.65 9.30
CA THR A 17 5.12 -13.64 9.28
C THR A 17 4.54 -12.30 9.68
N PRO A 18 5.38 -11.34 10.10
CA PRO A 18 4.86 -10.01 10.44
C PRO A 18 4.41 -9.20 9.24
N THR A 19 4.70 -9.65 8.04
CA THR A 19 4.32 -8.93 6.83
C THR A 19 2.95 -9.36 6.37
N LEU A 20 2.08 -8.39 6.11
CA LEU A 20 0.76 -8.69 5.59
C LEU A 20 0.85 -8.89 4.09
N THR A 21 0.47 -10.07 3.63
CA THR A 21 0.49 -10.41 2.21
C THR A 21 -0.93 -10.44 1.67
N LYS A 22 -1.04 -10.49 0.33
CA LYS A 22 -2.36 -10.59 -0.28
C LYS A 22 -3.10 -11.86 0.16
N ALA A 23 -2.37 -12.95 0.30
CA ALA A 23 -2.98 -14.20 0.75
C ALA A 23 -3.55 -14.06 2.15
N GLU A 24 -2.80 -13.41 3.02
CA GLU A 24 -3.27 -13.23 4.39
C GLU A 24 -4.40 -12.23 4.46
N LEU A 25 -4.39 -11.23 3.58
CA LEU A 25 -5.49 -10.30 3.49
C LEU A 25 -6.77 -11.02 3.07
N ALA A 26 -6.67 -11.92 2.10
CA ALA A 26 -7.82 -12.70 1.69
C ALA A 26 -8.33 -13.59 2.83
N GLU A 27 -7.42 -14.14 3.61
CA GLU A 27 -7.78 -14.95 4.75
C GLU A 27 -8.57 -14.15 5.77
N LEU A 28 -8.14 -12.92 6.03
CA LEU A 28 -8.83 -12.05 6.97
C LEU A 28 -10.22 -11.68 6.46
N LEU A 29 -10.37 -11.45 5.17
CA LEU A 29 -11.68 -11.18 4.60
C LEU A 29 -12.60 -12.38 4.77
N PHE A 30 -12.07 -13.56 4.55
CA PHE A 30 -12.82 -14.78 4.75
C PHE A 30 -13.34 -14.87 6.19
N GLU A 31 -12.47 -14.60 7.15
CA GLU A 31 -12.83 -14.70 8.55
C GLU A 31 -13.75 -13.58 8.99
N LYS A 32 -13.55 -12.38 8.49
CA LYS A 32 -14.26 -11.21 9.02
C LYS A 32 -15.58 -10.94 8.32
N LEU A 33 -15.65 -11.19 7.01
CA LEU A 33 -16.82 -10.81 6.25
C LEU A 33 -17.70 -11.98 5.86
N GLY A 34 -17.30 -13.19 6.19
CA GLY A 34 -18.12 -14.35 5.86
C GLY A 34 -18.13 -14.74 4.41
N LEU A 35 -17.22 -14.17 3.64
CA LEU A 35 -17.06 -14.58 2.24
C LEU A 35 -16.40 -15.95 2.19
N ASN A 36 -16.67 -16.72 1.15
CA ASN A 36 -15.93 -17.96 1.04
C ASN A 36 -14.50 -17.67 0.57
N LYS A 37 -13.65 -18.68 0.60
CA LYS A 37 -12.23 -18.48 0.32
C LYS A 37 -11.97 -17.98 -1.08
N ARG A 38 -12.71 -18.51 -2.04
CA ARG A 38 -12.52 -18.11 -3.43
C ARG A 38 -12.94 -16.68 -3.64
N GLU A 39 -14.08 -16.30 -3.07
CA GLU A 39 -14.57 -14.93 -3.17
C GLU A 39 -13.60 -13.95 -2.54
N SER A 40 -13.05 -14.31 -1.39
CA SER A 40 -12.10 -13.45 -0.70
C SER A 40 -10.84 -13.23 -1.52
N LYS A 41 -10.33 -14.30 -2.11
CA LYS A 41 -9.16 -14.21 -2.95
C LYS A 41 -9.43 -13.37 -4.19
N ASP A 42 -10.57 -13.62 -4.83
CA ASP A 42 -10.92 -12.87 -6.04
C ASP A 42 -11.09 -11.39 -5.75
N MET A 43 -11.67 -11.06 -4.61
CA MET A 43 -11.87 -9.68 -4.24
C MET A 43 -10.54 -8.95 -4.03
N VAL A 44 -9.60 -9.59 -3.35
CA VAL A 44 -8.30 -9.00 -3.14
C VAL A 44 -7.56 -8.81 -4.46
N GLU A 45 -7.62 -9.83 -5.33
CA GLU A 45 -6.96 -9.74 -6.62
C GLU A 45 -7.57 -8.62 -7.46
N ALA A 46 -8.90 -8.52 -7.46
CA ALA A 46 -9.56 -7.46 -8.23
C ALA A 46 -9.20 -6.08 -7.74
N PHE A 47 -9.08 -5.93 -6.43
CA PHE A 47 -8.73 -4.64 -5.86
C PHE A 47 -7.34 -4.19 -6.32
N PHE A 48 -6.36 -5.08 -6.23
CA PHE A 48 -5.02 -4.72 -6.64
C PHE A 48 -4.91 -4.57 -8.16
N GLU A 49 -5.71 -5.33 -8.89
CA GLU A 49 -5.76 -5.18 -10.34
C GLU A 49 -6.22 -3.78 -10.73
N LEU A 50 -7.20 -3.24 -10.02
CA LEU A 50 -7.67 -1.88 -10.28
C LEU A 50 -6.56 -0.86 -10.08
N ILE A 51 -5.76 -1.06 -9.04
CA ILE A 51 -4.65 -0.16 -8.79
C ILE A 51 -3.65 -0.26 -9.93
N TYR A 52 -3.29 -1.48 -10.34
CA TYR A 52 -2.35 -1.69 -11.43
C TYR A 52 -2.82 -1.02 -12.71
N THR A 53 -4.06 -1.29 -13.12
CA THR A 53 -4.55 -0.79 -14.40
C THR A 53 -4.66 0.72 -14.40
N THR A 54 -5.03 1.32 -13.28
CA THR A 54 -5.10 2.77 -13.18
C THR A 54 -3.72 3.38 -13.36
N LEU A 55 -2.73 2.82 -12.67
CA LEU A 55 -1.38 3.35 -12.77
C LEU A 55 -0.79 3.12 -14.16
N LEU A 56 -1.09 1.98 -14.76
CA LEU A 56 -0.62 1.71 -16.11
C LEU A 56 -1.19 2.68 -17.13
N SER A 57 -2.38 3.22 -16.86
CA SER A 57 -2.99 4.23 -17.71
C SER A 57 -2.38 5.61 -17.52
N GLY A 58 -1.47 5.76 -16.56
CA GLY A 58 -0.86 7.05 -16.29
C GLY A 58 -1.60 7.89 -15.29
N ASP A 59 -2.58 7.32 -14.62
CA ASP A 59 -3.38 8.05 -13.64
C ASP A 59 -2.96 7.70 -12.22
N ASP A 60 -3.14 8.66 -11.33
CA ASP A 60 -2.84 8.46 -9.92
C ASP A 60 -4.01 7.74 -9.25
N VAL A 61 -3.71 7.07 -8.14
CA VAL A 61 -4.72 6.42 -7.33
C VAL A 61 -4.78 7.15 -6.00
N LYS A 62 -5.96 7.67 -5.67
CA LYS A 62 -6.16 8.38 -4.42
C LYS A 62 -7.06 7.58 -3.50
N MET A 63 -6.57 7.31 -2.31
CA MET A 63 -7.37 6.64 -1.28
C MET A 63 -7.46 7.56 -0.08
N SER A 64 -8.60 8.22 0.03
CA SER A 64 -8.81 9.23 1.07
C SER A 64 -8.56 8.65 2.44
N GLY A 65 -7.79 9.37 3.24
CA GLY A 65 -7.50 8.95 4.59
C GLY A 65 -6.41 7.90 4.68
N PHE A 66 -5.98 7.34 3.57
CA PHE A 66 -4.92 6.34 3.55
C PHE A 66 -3.67 6.87 2.88
N GLY A 67 -3.77 7.23 1.61
CA GLY A 67 -2.62 7.74 0.87
C GLY A 67 -2.87 7.72 -0.61
N ASN A 68 -1.85 8.14 -1.33
CA ASN A 68 -1.94 8.25 -2.78
C ASN A 68 -0.79 7.52 -3.44
N PHE A 69 -1.11 6.80 -4.50
CA PHE A 69 -0.10 6.24 -5.39
C PHE A 69 0.03 7.18 -6.57
N ASN A 70 1.24 7.65 -6.82
CA ASN A 70 1.49 8.57 -7.93
C ASN A 70 2.41 7.90 -8.92
N ILE A 71 2.08 8.05 -10.20
CA ILE A 71 2.92 7.56 -11.29
C ILE A 71 3.65 8.75 -11.87
N ARG A 72 4.95 8.61 -12.07
CA ARG A 72 5.77 9.70 -12.62
C ARG A 72 6.70 9.17 -13.67
N ARG A 73 6.87 9.96 -14.70
CA ARG A 73 7.85 9.65 -15.72
C ARG A 73 9.12 10.41 -15.39
N LYS A 74 10.21 9.69 -15.26
CA LYS A 74 11.51 10.31 -15.04
C LYS A 74 12.25 10.39 -16.34
N ALA A 75 12.71 11.60 -16.66
CA ALA A 75 13.44 11.84 -17.89
C ALA A 75 14.80 11.13 -17.86
N PRO A 76 15.37 10.85 -19.03
CA PRO A 76 16.70 10.27 -19.07
C PRO A 76 17.70 11.26 -18.45
N ARG A 77 18.68 10.75 -17.79
CA ARG A 77 19.69 11.59 -17.17
C ARG A 77 21.01 10.84 -17.13
N PRO A 78 22.14 11.56 -17.06
CA PRO A 78 23.42 10.90 -16.89
C PRO A 78 23.55 10.33 -15.49
N GLY A 79 24.15 9.15 -15.41
CA GLY A 79 24.48 8.53 -14.15
C GLY A 79 25.95 8.19 -14.15
N ARG A 80 26.42 7.63 -13.05
CA ARG A 80 27.81 7.21 -12.94
C ARG A 80 27.91 5.87 -12.27
N ASN A 81 28.84 5.08 -12.75
CA ASN A 81 29.19 3.83 -12.11
C ASN A 81 29.96 4.18 -10.83
N PRO A 82 29.42 3.84 -9.65
CA PRO A 82 30.12 4.22 -8.41
C PRO A 82 31.47 3.54 -8.25
N ARG A 83 31.70 2.47 -9.00
CA ARG A 83 32.94 1.74 -8.89
C ARG A 83 34.03 2.34 -9.74
N THR A 84 33.72 2.74 -10.98
CA THR A 84 34.70 3.23 -11.92
C THR A 84 34.60 4.73 -12.18
N GLY A 85 33.50 5.35 -11.77
CA GLY A 85 33.24 6.73 -12.05
C GLY A 85 32.83 7.00 -13.49
N GLU A 86 32.65 5.95 -14.25
CA GLU A 86 32.33 6.06 -15.66
C GLU A 86 30.89 6.53 -15.84
N ALA A 87 30.67 7.39 -16.83
CA ALA A 87 29.33 7.90 -17.09
C ALA A 87 28.45 6.81 -17.72
N ILE A 88 27.32 6.60 -17.16
CA ILE A 88 26.34 5.61 -17.65
C ILE A 88 25.02 6.33 -17.82
N PRO A 89 24.45 6.39 -19.04
CA PRO A 89 23.18 7.04 -19.24
C PRO A 89 22.06 6.25 -18.57
N ILE A 90 21.19 6.94 -17.88
CA ILE A 90 20.01 6.33 -17.26
C ILE A 90 18.82 6.63 -18.14
N LYS A 91 18.15 5.58 -18.58
CA LYS A 91 17.02 5.71 -19.50
C LYS A 91 15.83 6.33 -18.81
N ALA A 92 14.95 6.93 -19.60
CA ALA A 92 13.65 7.37 -19.10
C ALA A 92 12.88 6.17 -18.56
N ARG A 93 12.15 6.40 -17.50
CA ARG A 93 11.36 5.32 -16.89
C ARG A 93 10.18 5.88 -16.14
N HIS A 94 9.22 5.01 -15.88
CA HIS A 94 8.09 5.35 -15.02
C HIS A 94 8.36 4.80 -13.63
N VAL A 95 8.00 5.58 -12.63
CA VAL A 95 8.16 5.16 -11.25
C VAL A 95 6.86 5.41 -10.52
N VAL A 96 6.61 4.59 -9.51
CA VAL A 96 5.43 4.73 -8.67
C VAL A 96 5.91 5.13 -7.29
N THR A 97 5.28 6.16 -6.73
CA THR A 97 5.57 6.57 -5.37
C THR A 97 4.29 6.54 -4.57
N PHE A 98 4.43 6.27 -3.28
CA PHE A 98 3.29 6.26 -2.36
C PHE A 98 3.50 7.37 -1.34
N HIS A 99 2.46 8.18 -1.16
CA HIS A 99 2.47 9.24 -0.16
C HIS A 99 1.37 8.96 0.85
N ALA A 100 1.78 8.70 2.08
CA ALA A 100 0.81 8.44 3.14
C ALA A 100 0.05 9.71 3.48
N SER A 101 -1.22 9.55 3.83
CA SER A 101 -2.03 10.69 4.26
C SER A 101 -1.60 11.14 5.64
N HIS A 102 -2.03 12.35 5.99
CA HIS A 102 -1.78 12.87 7.35
C HIS A 102 -2.39 11.95 8.40
N LYS A 103 -3.57 11.44 8.12
CA LYS A 103 -4.24 10.56 9.07
C LYS A 103 -3.47 9.28 9.26
N LEU A 104 -2.99 8.71 8.17
CA LEU A 104 -2.22 7.47 8.28
C LEU A 104 -0.93 7.71 9.04
N LYS A 105 -0.25 8.81 8.75
CA LYS A 105 0.98 9.13 9.46
C LYS A 105 0.74 9.30 10.95
N ALA A 106 -0.33 9.97 11.31
CA ALA A 106 -0.65 10.20 12.71
C ALA A 106 -0.93 8.88 13.43
N ILE A 107 -1.69 8.01 12.78
CA ILE A 107 -2.03 6.73 13.39
C ILE A 107 -0.78 5.87 13.60
N VAL A 108 0.09 5.86 12.62
CA VAL A 108 1.31 5.07 12.70
C VAL A 108 2.23 5.59 13.79
N GLN A 109 2.22 6.90 14.01
CA GLN A 109 3.03 7.50 15.07
C GLN A 109 2.43 7.32 16.45
N GLY A 110 1.24 6.76 16.53
CA GLY A 110 0.59 6.58 17.81
C GLY A 110 -0.06 7.82 18.35
N ASP A 111 -0.52 8.68 17.45
CA ASP A 111 -1.14 9.92 17.86
C ASP A 111 -2.48 9.68 18.53
N THR A 112 -3.04 10.77 19.01
CA THR A 112 -4.16 10.77 19.92
C THR A 112 -5.42 10.19 19.27
N PRO A 113 -6.37 9.82 20.10
CA PRO A 113 -7.69 9.42 19.61
C PRO A 113 -8.36 10.47 18.74
N ALA A 114 -8.03 11.75 18.94
CA ALA A 114 -8.61 12.79 18.11
C ALA A 114 -8.28 12.60 16.64
N ALA A 115 -7.05 12.20 16.35
CA ALA A 115 -6.66 11.93 14.97
C ALA A 115 -7.47 10.78 14.39
N ARG A 116 -7.78 9.79 15.20
CA ARG A 116 -8.60 8.70 14.74
C ARG A 116 -10.03 9.09 14.48
N GLU A 117 -10.55 9.96 15.31
CA GLU A 117 -11.91 10.43 15.11
C GLU A 117 -12.06 11.15 13.79
N GLU A 118 -11.06 11.92 13.43
CA GLU A 118 -11.09 12.56 12.12
C GLU A 118 -11.10 11.57 11.00
N PHE A 119 -10.52 10.45 11.25
CA PHE A 119 -10.39 9.42 10.26
C PHE A 119 -11.74 8.86 9.87
N GLU A 120 -12.67 8.88 10.76
CA GLU A 120 -14.01 8.44 10.46
C GLU A 120 -14.77 9.53 9.76
#